data_1f533eb68060fb7db2abb807debedecf
#
_entry.id   1f533eb68060fb7db2abb807debedecf
#
_cell.length_a   1.000
_cell.length_b   1.000
_cell.length_c   1.000
_cell.angle_alpha   90.00
_cell.angle_beta   90.00
_cell.angle_gamma   90.00
#
_symmetry.space_group_name_H-M   'P 1'
#
loop_
_entity.id
_entity.type
_entity.pdbx_description
1 polymer ?
#
loop_
_entity_poly.entity_id
_entity_poly.type
_entity_poly.pdbx_seq_one_letter_code
_entity_poly.pdbx_strand_id
1 'polypeptide(L)'
;SSITAIGHHPYGEWWPVGVEAGAGHNVAVHELHLCDSAMSVSGRSRGGEYHIFDPHDGRRVVCDDTVVVTGRSALVCEVLSTALYAAPTVRRRAIMSRYEGYAAMLLRCGATGGCQVTAV
;
A
#
# COMPACT_ATOMS: atom_id res chain seq x y z
N SER A 1 -2.71 -6.91 2.94
CA SER A 1 -3.82 -7.58 2.21
C SER A 1 -3.87 -7.14 0.76
N SER A 2 -4.35 -8.00 -0.11
CA SER A 2 -4.42 -7.74 -1.55
C SER A 2 -5.83 -7.91 -2.09
N ILE A 3 -6.13 -7.17 -3.15
CA ILE A 3 -7.40 -7.19 -3.86
C ILE A 3 -7.10 -7.29 -5.36
N THR A 4 -7.87 -8.14 -6.05
CA THR A 4 -7.85 -8.19 -7.52
C THR A 4 -9.21 -7.74 -8.04
N ALA A 5 -9.22 -6.77 -8.93
CA ALA A 5 -10.42 -6.29 -9.61
C ALA A 5 -10.44 -6.82 -11.05
N ILE A 6 -11.53 -7.50 -11.41
CA ILE A 6 -11.73 -8.03 -12.75
C ILE A 6 -12.80 -7.20 -13.44
N GLY A 7 -12.46 -6.67 -14.62
CA GLY A 7 -13.37 -5.81 -15.36
C GLY A 7 -13.61 -4.49 -14.66
N HIS A 8 -14.82 -3.98 -14.78
CA HIS A 8 -15.25 -2.73 -14.18
C HIS A 8 -16.56 -2.91 -13.40
N HIS A 9 -16.85 -1.94 -12.57
CA HIS A 9 -18.11 -1.92 -11.81
C HIS A 9 -19.30 -1.87 -12.77
N PRO A 10 -20.43 -2.57 -12.47
CA PRO A 10 -21.62 -2.58 -13.34
C PRO A 10 -22.17 -1.20 -13.70
N TYR A 11 -21.94 -0.22 -12.86
CA TYR A 11 -22.44 1.16 -13.06
C TYR A 11 -21.32 2.17 -13.30
N GLY A 12 -20.11 1.73 -13.68
CA GLY A 12 -18.98 2.62 -13.89
C GLY A 12 -17.85 1.98 -14.67
N GLU A 13 -16.81 2.77 -14.93
CA GLU A 13 -15.64 2.34 -15.71
C GLU A 13 -14.60 1.59 -14.88
N TRP A 14 -14.68 1.67 -13.54
CA TRP A 14 -13.72 1.07 -12.62
C TRP A 14 -14.41 0.65 -11.32
N TRP A 15 -13.68 -0.15 -10.55
CA TRP A 15 -14.06 -0.49 -9.19
C TRP A 15 -13.45 0.53 -8.23
N PRO A 16 -14.27 1.29 -7.48
CA PRO A 16 -13.74 2.15 -6.42
C PRO A 16 -13.32 1.29 -5.22
N VAL A 17 -12.10 1.50 -4.73
CA VAL A 17 -11.57 0.79 -3.58
C VAL A 17 -11.03 1.80 -2.58
N GLY A 18 -11.58 1.78 -1.37
CA GLY A 18 -11.11 2.64 -0.30
C GLY A 18 -9.91 2.05 0.42
N VAL A 19 -8.94 2.90 0.72
CA VAL A 19 -7.75 2.51 1.49
C VAL A 19 -7.81 3.17 2.85
N GLU A 20 -7.73 2.37 3.90
CA GLU A 20 -7.57 2.83 5.27
C GLU A 20 -6.08 2.97 5.58
N ALA A 21 -5.71 4.02 6.28
CA ALA A 21 -4.34 4.25 6.66
C ALA A 21 -4.24 4.75 8.10
N GLY A 22 -3.14 4.41 8.74
CA GLY A 22 -2.86 4.80 10.12
C GLY A 22 -3.61 3.95 11.15
N ALA A 23 -3.10 3.96 12.37
CA ALA A 23 -3.70 3.24 13.49
C ALA A 23 -4.98 3.96 13.97
N GLY A 24 -6.05 3.19 14.20
CA GLY A 24 -7.29 3.71 14.75
C GLY A 24 -8.21 4.40 13.76
N HIS A 25 -7.89 4.42 12.47
CA HIS A 25 -8.77 4.94 11.44
C HIS A 25 -9.69 3.84 10.92
N ASN A 26 -10.99 4.07 10.98
CA ASN A 26 -12.02 3.18 10.43
C ASN A 26 -12.64 3.74 9.14
N VAL A 27 -12.05 4.79 8.59
CA VAL A 27 -12.55 5.48 7.40
C VAL A 27 -11.49 5.44 6.33
N ALA A 28 -11.91 5.20 5.11
CA ALA A 28 -11.01 5.26 3.96
C ALA A 28 -10.47 6.68 3.80
N VAL A 29 -9.14 6.81 3.73
CA VAL A 29 -8.47 8.11 3.58
C VAL A 29 -8.07 8.38 2.14
N HIS A 30 -8.14 7.38 1.28
CA HIS A 30 -7.85 7.49 -0.14
C HIS A 30 -8.70 6.48 -0.91
N GLU A 31 -9.12 6.85 -2.10
CA GLU A 31 -9.87 5.98 -3.00
C GLU A 31 -9.04 5.68 -4.23
N LEU A 32 -8.96 4.41 -4.60
CA LEU A 32 -8.34 3.95 -5.83
C LEU A 32 -9.39 3.45 -6.80
N HIS A 33 -9.12 3.62 -8.08
CA HIS A 33 -9.98 3.15 -9.16
C HIS A 33 -9.28 1.99 -9.87
N LEU A 34 -9.83 0.79 -9.75
CA LEU A 34 -9.24 -0.42 -10.32
C LEU A 34 -10.07 -0.95 -11.48
N CYS A 35 -9.40 -1.30 -12.57
CA CYS A 35 -10.00 -1.98 -13.71
C CYS A 35 -8.98 -3.00 -14.22
N ASP A 36 -9.34 -4.28 -14.21
CA ASP A 36 -8.45 -5.37 -14.58
C ASP A 36 -7.04 -5.24 -13.95
N SER A 37 -7.02 -4.93 -12.67
CA SER A 37 -5.78 -4.69 -11.94
C SER A 37 -5.92 -5.16 -10.49
N ALA A 38 -4.79 -5.17 -9.82
CA ALA A 38 -4.71 -5.57 -8.42
C ALA A 38 -4.07 -4.47 -7.58
N MET A 39 -4.26 -4.56 -6.30
CA MET A 39 -3.58 -3.73 -5.33
C MET A 39 -3.22 -4.53 -4.09
N SER A 40 -2.21 -4.06 -3.38
CA SER A 40 -1.87 -4.57 -2.05
C SER A 40 -1.48 -3.42 -1.14
N VAL A 41 -1.82 -3.57 0.12
CA VAL A 41 -1.55 -2.57 1.16
C VAL A 41 -0.73 -3.20 2.27
N SER A 42 0.35 -2.55 2.64
CA SER A 42 1.19 -2.93 3.79
C SER A 42 1.34 -1.76 4.73
N GLY A 43 1.15 -2.01 6.01
CA GLY A 43 1.22 -1.00 7.05
C GLY A 43 1.09 -1.63 8.43
N ARG A 44 0.86 -0.81 9.45
CA ARG A 44 0.58 -1.32 10.79
C ARG A 44 -0.76 -2.08 10.79
N SER A 45 -0.90 -3.04 11.69
CA SER A 45 -2.17 -3.73 11.91
C SER A 45 -3.25 -2.74 12.39
N ARG A 46 -4.52 -3.15 12.34
CA ARG A 46 -5.64 -2.33 12.84
C ARG A 46 -5.47 -1.87 14.28
N GLY A 47 -4.81 -2.69 15.11
CA GLY A 47 -4.47 -2.33 16.49
C GLY A 47 -3.30 -1.37 16.63
N GLY A 48 -2.71 -0.93 15.51
CA GLY A 48 -1.55 -0.05 15.52
C GLY A 48 -0.22 -0.75 15.75
N GLU A 49 -0.20 -2.06 15.73
CA GLU A 49 1.01 -2.84 15.97
C GLU A 49 1.85 -3.00 14.70
N TYR A 50 3.18 -2.93 14.88
CA TYR A 50 4.13 -3.28 13.84
C TYR A 50 4.24 -4.80 13.77
N HIS A 51 3.92 -5.39 12.62
CA HIS A 51 3.88 -6.85 12.45
C HIS A 51 4.79 -7.37 11.35
N ILE A 52 5.50 -6.48 10.66
CA ILE A 52 6.45 -6.84 9.61
C ILE A 52 7.86 -6.84 10.20
N PHE A 53 8.60 -7.91 9.94
CA PHE A 53 9.95 -8.10 10.45
C PHE A 53 10.98 -8.01 9.32
N ASP A 54 12.13 -7.40 9.63
CA ASP A 54 13.26 -7.39 8.72
C ASP A 54 13.93 -8.76 8.75
N PRO A 55 14.04 -9.46 7.61
CA PRO A 55 14.66 -10.79 7.60
C PRO A 55 16.17 -10.75 7.85
N HIS A 56 16.83 -9.61 7.72
CA HIS A 56 18.27 -9.48 7.93
C HIS A 56 18.67 -9.50 9.41
N ASP A 57 17.86 -8.89 10.27
CA ASP A 57 18.17 -8.78 11.69
C ASP A 57 17.08 -9.33 12.62
N GLY A 58 15.96 -9.79 12.08
CA GLY A 58 14.83 -10.31 12.84
C GLY A 58 14.08 -9.28 13.65
N ARG A 59 14.36 -7.98 13.48
CA ARG A 59 13.69 -6.92 14.22
C ARG A 59 12.41 -6.49 13.52
N ARG A 60 11.47 -5.96 14.30
CA ARG A 60 10.27 -5.35 13.74
C ARG A 60 10.65 -4.10 12.95
N VAL A 61 10.06 -3.98 11.77
CA VAL A 61 10.17 -2.75 10.97
C VAL A 61 9.25 -1.70 11.59
N VAL A 62 9.82 -0.60 12.04
CA VAL A 62 9.07 0.53 12.58
C VAL A 62 8.91 1.55 11.47
N CYS A 63 7.73 1.60 10.87
CA CYS A 63 7.40 2.50 9.79
C CYS A 63 5.94 2.94 9.94
N ASP A 64 5.71 4.24 9.90
CA ASP A 64 4.37 4.81 10.06
C ASP A 64 3.67 5.04 8.72
N ASP A 65 4.35 4.77 7.61
CA ASP A 65 3.75 4.84 6.30
C ASP A 65 2.84 3.63 6.05
N THR A 66 1.78 3.85 5.31
CA THR A 66 1.02 2.78 4.67
C THR A 66 1.42 2.77 3.21
N VAL A 67 1.90 1.62 2.74
CA VAL A 67 2.37 1.47 1.36
C VAL A 67 1.29 0.78 0.54
N VAL A 68 0.92 1.40 -0.57
CA VAL A 68 -0.07 0.86 -1.50
C VAL A 68 0.61 0.63 -2.84
N VAL A 69 0.52 -0.58 -3.37
CA VAL A 69 1.05 -0.93 -4.69
C VAL A 69 -0.10 -1.38 -5.58
N THR A 70 -0.12 -0.88 -6.81
CA THR A 70 -1.10 -1.28 -7.82
C THR A 70 -0.39 -1.83 -9.05
N GLY A 71 -1.04 -2.75 -9.73
CA GLY A 71 -0.53 -3.37 -10.96
C GLY A 71 -1.35 -4.58 -11.35
N ARG A 72 -0.91 -5.30 -12.38
CA ARG A 72 -1.69 -6.42 -12.93
C ARG A 72 -1.70 -7.68 -12.08
N SER A 73 -0.67 -7.93 -11.28
CA SER A 73 -0.53 -9.14 -10.48
C SER A 73 -0.69 -8.84 -8.99
N ALA A 74 -1.68 -9.45 -8.35
CA ALA A 74 -1.89 -9.33 -6.91
C ALA A 74 -0.69 -9.86 -6.13
N LEU A 75 -0.07 -10.95 -6.57
CA LEU A 75 1.10 -11.51 -5.92
C LEU A 75 2.28 -10.54 -5.95
N VAL A 76 2.55 -9.95 -7.10
CA VAL A 76 3.64 -8.96 -7.24
C VAL A 76 3.34 -7.72 -6.40
N CYS A 77 2.09 -7.23 -6.40
CA CYS A 77 1.68 -6.11 -5.55
C CYS A 77 1.92 -6.41 -4.08
N GLU A 78 1.60 -7.62 -3.63
CA GLU A 78 1.76 -8.02 -2.23
C GLU A 78 3.24 -8.09 -1.85
N VAL A 79 4.08 -8.70 -2.67
CA VAL A 79 5.52 -8.75 -2.44
C VAL A 79 6.12 -7.34 -2.43
N LEU A 80 5.76 -6.51 -3.39
CA LEU A 80 6.28 -5.14 -3.48
C LEU A 80 5.84 -4.26 -2.32
N SER A 81 4.58 -4.33 -1.91
CA SER A 81 4.11 -3.48 -0.81
C SER A 81 4.83 -3.80 0.50
N THR A 82 5.09 -5.07 0.76
CA THR A 82 5.85 -5.50 1.95
C THR A 82 7.32 -5.12 1.83
N ALA A 83 7.93 -5.34 0.67
CA ALA A 83 9.33 -4.98 0.43
C ALA A 83 9.57 -3.47 0.55
N LEU A 84 8.70 -2.67 -0.02
CA LEU A 84 8.78 -1.21 0.08
C LEU A 84 8.56 -0.70 1.50
N TYR A 85 7.64 -1.33 2.23
CA TYR A 85 7.42 -1.00 3.63
C TYR A 85 8.69 -1.24 4.47
N ALA A 86 9.35 -2.38 4.27
CA ALA A 86 10.55 -2.76 5.01
C ALA A 86 11.82 -2.04 4.53
N ALA A 87 11.85 -1.55 3.29
CA ALA A 87 13.04 -0.93 2.71
C ALA A 87 13.29 0.48 3.26
N PRO A 88 14.56 0.89 3.39
CA PRO A 88 14.88 2.29 3.63
C PRO A 88 14.27 3.19 2.55
N THR A 89 13.81 4.38 2.96
CA THR A 89 13.14 5.33 2.06
C THR A 89 13.96 5.61 0.79
N VAL A 90 15.28 5.73 0.92
CA VAL A 90 16.18 6.04 -0.20
C VAL A 90 16.23 4.93 -1.26
N ARG A 91 15.85 3.71 -0.91
CA ARG A 91 15.87 2.56 -1.84
C ARG A 91 14.53 2.30 -2.53
N ARG A 92 13.45 2.87 -2.05
CA ARG A 92 12.11 2.57 -2.54
C ARG A 92 11.95 2.87 -4.03
N ARG A 93 12.44 4.01 -4.48
CA ARG A 93 12.37 4.39 -5.90
C ARG A 93 13.15 3.42 -6.79
N ALA A 94 14.34 3.01 -6.36
CA ALA A 94 15.15 2.06 -7.11
C ALA A 94 14.47 0.69 -7.23
N ILE A 95 13.80 0.24 -6.18
CA ILE A 95 13.02 -0.99 -6.21
C ILE A 95 11.90 -0.87 -7.25
N MET A 96 11.11 0.19 -7.20
CA MET A 96 9.98 0.38 -8.12
C MET A 96 10.41 0.53 -9.57
N SER A 97 11.59 1.08 -9.83
CA SER A 97 12.09 1.23 -11.20
C SER A 97 12.29 -0.09 -11.95
N ARG A 98 12.36 -1.20 -11.22
CA ARG A 98 12.51 -2.54 -11.81
C ARG A 98 11.17 -3.20 -12.17
N TYR A 99 10.06 -2.61 -11.77
CA TYR A 99 8.74 -3.20 -11.95
C TYR A 99 7.86 -2.30 -12.80
N GLU A 100 8.12 -2.33 -14.11
CA GLU A 100 7.35 -1.58 -15.09
C GLU A 100 5.88 -2.01 -15.05
N GLY A 101 4.96 -1.05 -15.13
CA GLY A 101 3.53 -1.31 -15.05
C GLY A 101 2.97 -1.38 -13.62
N TYR A 102 3.82 -1.23 -12.61
CA TYR A 102 3.41 -1.14 -11.22
C TYR A 102 3.63 0.27 -10.69
N ALA A 103 2.72 0.71 -9.83
CA ALA A 103 2.83 2.00 -9.18
C ALA A 103 2.72 1.83 -7.66
N ALA A 104 3.40 2.68 -6.92
CA ALA A 104 3.36 2.67 -5.46
C ALA A 104 3.11 4.07 -4.93
N MET A 105 2.37 4.13 -3.83
CA MET A 105 2.14 5.37 -3.10
C MET A 105 2.30 5.13 -1.61
N LEU A 106 2.64 6.19 -0.91
CA LEU A 106 2.75 6.22 0.53
C LEU A 106 1.63 7.07 1.09
N LEU A 107 0.94 6.54 2.10
CA LEU A 107 -0.05 7.26 2.87
C LEU A 107 0.51 7.49 4.26
N ARG A 108 0.64 8.74 4.66
CA ARG A 108 1.09 9.12 5.99
C ARG A 108 0.05 10.02 6.64
N CYS A 109 -0.46 9.58 7.78
CA CYS A 109 -1.47 10.32 8.53
C CYS A 109 -0.85 10.90 9.79
N GLY A 110 -1.11 12.19 10.03
CA GLY A 110 -0.68 12.87 11.25
C GLY A 110 -1.62 12.59 12.43
N ALA A 111 -1.19 12.99 13.62
CA ALA A 111 -1.97 12.84 14.86
C ALA A 111 -3.30 13.59 14.82
N THR A 112 -3.42 14.62 13.98
CA THR A 112 -4.63 15.46 13.83
C THR A 112 -5.62 14.93 12.78
N GLY A 113 -5.35 13.76 12.21
CA GLY A 113 -6.25 13.11 11.25
C GLY A 113 -6.03 13.47 9.79
N GLY A 114 -5.16 14.44 9.48
CA GLY A 114 -4.78 14.76 8.09
C GLY A 114 -3.83 13.72 7.52
N CYS A 115 -4.10 13.28 6.29
CA CYS A 115 -3.26 12.31 5.61
C CYS A 115 -2.66 12.89 4.32
N GLN A 116 -1.39 12.55 4.06
CA GLN A 116 -0.70 12.90 2.82
C GLN A 116 -0.52 11.67 1.97
N VAL A 117 -0.69 11.85 0.66
CA VAL A 117 -0.44 10.83 -0.35
C VAL A 117 0.78 11.26 -1.16
N THR A 118 1.79 10.40 -1.22
CA THR A 118 3.03 10.69 -1.94
C THR A 118 3.34 9.53 -2.87
N ALA A 119 3.67 9.82 -4.13
CA ALA A 119 4.15 8.80 -5.06
C ALA A 119 5.59 8.38 -4.71
N VAL A 120 5.84 7.10 -4.89
CA VAL A 120 7.21 6.56 -4.72
C VAL A 120 8.07 6.89 -5.92
#